data_813137099748fd07f2d38a3e907930b2
#
_entry.id   813137099748fd07f2d38a3e907930b2
#
_cell.length_a   1.000
_cell.length_b   1.000
_cell.length_c   1.000
_cell.angle_alpha   90.00
_cell.angle_beta   90.00
_cell.angle_gamma   90.00
#
_symmetry.space_group_name_H-M   'P 1'
#
loop_
_entity.id
_entity.type
_entity.pdbx_description
1 polymer ?
#
loop_
_entity_poly.entity_id
_entity_poly.type
_entity_poly.pdbx_seq_one_letter_code
_entity_poly.pdbx_strand_id
1 'polypeptide(L)'
;MNFKTPIQALSPGSTPTKIEMCPAARANGKIWIDLDNSPHVPFFVPIIEELQKRNYSVVVTARDCFQVRELADFFHLNYKLIGHHSGKGKLRKVAGLCFRALQLIPTILREKPDLAVSHCSRSQLIASTLCKVQSFFLGDYEFATPWVFIYPTWHMRPEVIPERTLPRSPSRNLKYPGIKEDVYVPRFVPDPSIRSQLGLQEQDVVVTMRPPAREAHYHNPQSDELFEAAVEFLCKRPELKIVVLPRNEKQAMWLRDRWPELFSNGKMRIPEKVVDGLNLIWHSDFVISGGGTMNREAASLNVPVYSIFRGKIGAVDQYLSKTGRLVLLHNAEDLQTKILPGRRERPSRPQDGHSAALSSIVEQMVATMESQHVRSGGMEVATERGTVGR
;
A
#
# COMPACT_ATOMS: atom_id res chain seq x y z
N MET A 1 -31.69 -8.72 -0.38
CA MET A 1 -32.28 -7.62 0.42
C MET A 1 -31.31 -6.47 0.40
N ASN A 2 -31.71 -5.38 -0.23
CA ASN A 2 -30.91 -4.16 -0.36
C ASN A 2 -31.03 -3.32 0.91
N PHE A 3 -29.96 -3.14 1.64
CA PHE A 3 -29.90 -2.11 2.69
C PHE A 3 -29.03 -0.95 2.19
N LYS A 4 -29.71 0.06 1.63
CA LYS A 4 -29.20 1.42 1.53
C LYS A 4 -29.65 2.15 2.80
N THR A 5 -28.74 2.55 3.67
CA THR A 5 -28.99 3.53 4.72
C THR A 5 -27.96 4.65 4.57
N PRO A 6 -28.37 5.93 4.58
CA PRO A 6 -27.50 7.05 4.28
C PRO A 6 -26.55 7.36 5.44
N ILE A 7 -25.35 7.72 5.08
CA ILE A 7 -24.30 8.25 5.97
C ILE A 7 -24.77 9.61 6.48
N GLN A 8 -24.94 9.75 7.78
CA GLN A 8 -25.12 11.04 8.44
C GLN A 8 -23.83 11.85 8.33
N ALA A 9 -23.96 13.00 7.68
CA ALA A 9 -22.89 13.97 7.52
C ALA A 9 -22.49 14.58 8.87
N LEU A 10 -21.21 14.54 9.17
CA LEU A 10 -20.59 15.35 10.22
C LEU A 10 -20.59 16.82 9.75
N SER A 11 -20.97 17.71 10.64
CA SER A 11 -21.15 19.14 10.41
C SER A 11 -19.90 19.83 9.87
N PRO A 12 -20.01 20.71 8.87
CA PRO A 12 -18.87 21.46 8.34
C PRO A 12 -18.59 22.71 9.19
N GLY A 13 -17.51 22.67 9.91
CA GLY A 13 -16.90 23.87 10.48
C GLY A 13 -15.79 24.37 9.58
N SER A 14 -16.07 25.44 8.86
CA SER A 14 -15.25 26.35 8.05
C SER A 14 -15.58 26.30 6.54
N THR A 15 -16.12 27.41 6.09
CA THR A 15 -16.41 27.75 4.69
C THR A 15 -15.12 27.70 3.87
N PRO A 16 -15.05 26.96 2.74
CA PRO A 16 -13.88 27.04 1.88
C PRO A 16 -13.84 28.41 1.21
N THR A 17 -12.78 29.15 1.48
CA THR A 17 -12.43 30.37 0.76
C THR A 17 -12.30 30.02 -0.72
N LYS A 18 -13.12 30.67 -1.56
CA LYS A 18 -13.04 30.57 -3.00
C LYS A 18 -11.64 31.04 -3.44
N ILE A 19 -10.79 30.09 -3.81
CA ILE A 19 -9.50 30.40 -4.45
C ILE A 19 -9.85 30.84 -5.85
N GLU A 20 -9.68 32.14 -6.14
CA GLU A 20 -9.73 32.70 -7.50
C GLU A 20 -8.72 31.92 -8.35
N MET A 21 -9.22 31.23 -9.37
CA MET A 21 -8.39 30.57 -10.36
C MET A 21 -7.63 31.63 -11.18
N CYS A 22 -6.36 31.79 -10.87
CA CYS A 22 -5.42 32.38 -11.82
C CYS A 22 -5.46 31.62 -13.15
N PRO A 23 -5.26 32.25 -14.32
CA PRO A 23 -5.25 31.57 -15.60
C PRO A 23 -4.24 30.40 -15.53
N ALA A 24 -4.70 29.21 -15.86
CA ALA A 24 -3.97 27.97 -15.68
C ALA A 24 -2.61 28.05 -16.41
N ALA A 25 -1.55 28.20 -15.64
CA ALA A 25 -0.20 27.96 -16.14
C ALA A 25 -0.16 26.55 -16.72
N ARG A 26 0.44 26.39 -17.90
CA ARG A 26 0.55 25.08 -18.56
C ARG A 26 1.23 24.10 -17.61
N ALA A 27 0.60 22.96 -17.36
CA ALA A 27 1.18 21.96 -16.46
C ALA A 27 2.57 21.51 -16.97
N ASN A 28 3.49 21.25 -16.03
CA ASN A 28 4.86 20.83 -16.32
C ASN A 28 4.95 19.45 -16.99
N GLY A 29 3.83 18.75 -17.09
CA GLY A 29 3.69 17.45 -17.72
C GLY A 29 2.52 16.66 -17.12
N LYS A 30 2.23 15.50 -17.69
CA LYS A 30 1.13 14.64 -17.28
C LYS A 30 1.64 13.26 -16.84
N ILE A 31 1.32 12.88 -15.62
CA ILE A 31 1.71 11.60 -15.02
C ILE A 31 0.46 10.73 -14.86
N TRP A 32 0.54 9.48 -15.30
CA TRP A 32 -0.52 8.49 -15.14
C TRP A 32 -0.16 7.49 -14.04
N ILE A 33 -0.93 7.48 -12.97
CA ILE A 33 -0.78 6.55 -11.82
C ILE A 33 -1.83 5.44 -11.90
N ASP A 34 -1.42 4.18 -11.73
CA ASP A 34 -2.31 3.02 -11.71
C ASP A 34 -2.34 2.33 -10.34
N LEU A 35 -3.52 2.28 -9.73
CA LEU A 35 -3.79 1.67 -8.43
C LEU A 35 -4.30 0.23 -8.63
N ASP A 36 -3.40 -0.74 -8.48
CA ASP A 36 -3.66 -2.16 -8.78
C ASP A 36 -3.93 -3.03 -7.54
N ASN A 37 -3.76 -2.47 -6.31
CA ASN A 37 -3.97 -3.19 -5.06
C ASN A 37 -4.25 -2.21 -3.91
N SER A 38 -4.96 -2.66 -2.84
CA SER A 38 -5.35 -1.82 -1.71
C SER A 38 -4.21 -1.01 -1.07
N PRO A 39 -3.02 -1.59 -0.77
CA PRO A 39 -1.91 -0.83 -0.18
C PRO A 39 -1.32 0.25 -1.08
N HIS A 40 -1.65 0.25 -2.38
CA HIS A 40 -1.17 1.27 -3.31
C HIS A 40 -1.91 2.60 -3.13
N VAL A 41 -3.15 2.57 -2.65
CA VAL A 41 -3.96 3.78 -2.47
C VAL A 41 -3.32 4.74 -1.46
N PRO A 42 -3.13 4.38 -0.17
CA PRO A 42 -2.51 5.27 0.79
C PRO A 42 -1.07 5.66 0.42
N PHE A 43 -0.36 4.77 -0.28
CA PHE A 43 0.99 5.05 -0.76
C PHE A 43 1.04 6.16 -1.81
N PHE A 44 0.11 6.15 -2.78
CA PHE A 44 0.11 7.15 -3.86
C PHE A 44 -0.56 8.46 -3.51
N VAL A 45 -1.42 8.54 -2.49
CA VAL A 45 -2.08 9.79 -2.08
C VAL A 45 -1.08 10.93 -1.86
N PRO A 46 -0.07 10.81 -0.97
CA PRO A 46 0.90 11.88 -0.76
C PRO A 46 1.77 12.18 -1.99
N ILE A 47 2.07 11.18 -2.81
CA ILE A 47 2.83 11.36 -4.06
C ILE A 47 2.01 12.19 -5.06
N ILE A 48 0.72 11.89 -5.22
CA ILE A 48 -0.21 12.64 -6.09
C ILE A 48 -0.26 14.11 -5.65
N GLU A 49 -0.46 14.35 -4.35
CA GLU A 49 -0.54 15.71 -3.81
C GLU A 49 0.76 16.50 -4.04
N GLU A 50 1.92 15.88 -3.79
CA GLU A 50 3.21 16.55 -4.02
C GLU A 50 3.49 16.84 -5.49
N LEU A 51 3.10 15.93 -6.41
CA LEU A 51 3.20 16.17 -7.85
C LEU A 51 2.26 17.31 -8.30
N GLN A 52 1.03 17.35 -7.78
CA GLN A 52 0.08 18.42 -8.08
C GLN A 52 0.55 19.79 -7.56
N LYS A 53 1.12 19.86 -6.34
CA LYS A 53 1.75 21.08 -5.81
C LYS A 53 2.89 21.60 -6.70
N ARG A 54 3.59 20.69 -7.39
CA ARG A 54 4.65 21.01 -8.35
C ARG A 54 4.12 21.24 -9.77
N ASN A 55 2.81 21.49 -9.92
CA ASN A 55 2.13 21.77 -11.18
C ASN A 55 2.22 20.66 -12.24
N TYR A 56 2.24 19.37 -11.79
CA TYR A 56 2.06 18.24 -12.68
C TYR A 56 0.58 17.82 -12.73
N SER A 57 0.06 17.54 -13.93
CA SER A 57 -1.26 16.94 -14.09
C SER A 57 -1.19 15.45 -13.79
N VAL A 58 -2.06 14.95 -12.90
CA VAL A 58 -2.08 13.53 -12.53
C VAL A 58 -3.39 12.89 -12.96
N VAL A 59 -3.31 11.82 -13.74
CA VAL A 59 -4.42 10.96 -14.13
C VAL A 59 -4.32 9.67 -13.33
N VAL A 60 -5.40 9.28 -12.66
CA VAL A 60 -5.42 8.06 -11.83
C VAL A 60 -6.36 7.04 -12.45
N THR A 61 -5.89 5.80 -12.60
CA THR A 61 -6.71 4.63 -12.88
C THR A 61 -6.66 3.66 -11.69
N ALA A 62 -7.76 3.00 -11.42
CA ALA A 62 -7.87 2.03 -10.33
C ALA A 62 -8.46 0.72 -10.84
N ARG A 63 -7.98 -0.39 -10.29
CA ARG A 63 -8.53 -1.72 -10.55
C ARG A 63 -9.59 -2.03 -9.51
N ASP A 64 -10.74 -2.55 -9.94
CA ASP A 64 -11.78 -3.05 -9.04
C ASP A 64 -11.35 -4.39 -8.43
N CYS A 65 -10.66 -4.31 -7.31
CA CYS A 65 -10.19 -5.47 -6.58
C CYS A 65 -9.94 -5.15 -5.10
N PHE A 66 -10.25 -6.09 -4.23
CA PHE A 66 -10.11 -5.94 -2.78
C PHE A 66 -10.82 -4.66 -2.28
N GLN A 67 -10.08 -3.77 -1.61
CA GLN A 67 -10.58 -2.51 -1.05
C GLN A 67 -10.04 -1.28 -1.81
N VAL A 68 -9.59 -1.44 -3.06
CA VAL A 68 -9.01 -0.31 -3.83
C VAL A 68 -10.02 0.80 -4.01
N ARG A 69 -11.26 0.46 -4.39
CA ARG A 69 -12.33 1.42 -4.63
C ARG A 69 -12.71 2.18 -3.36
N GLU A 70 -12.98 1.44 -2.29
CA GLU A 70 -13.39 2.01 -1.01
C GLU A 70 -12.32 2.93 -0.42
N LEU A 71 -11.04 2.56 -0.56
CA LEU A 71 -9.93 3.39 -0.12
C LEU A 71 -9.75 4.63 -1.02
N ALA A 72 -9.88 4.49 -2.34
CA ALA A 72 -9.79 5.63 -3.26
C ALA A 72 -10.91 6.64 -3.00
N ASP A 73 -12.14 6.16 -2.73
CA ASP A 73 -13.28 6.99 -2.34
C ASP A 73 -13.05 7.65 -0.96
N PHE A 74 -12.52 6.91 0.02
CA PHE A 74 -12.18 7.42 1.35
C PHE A 74 -11.15 8.56 1.30
N PHE A 75 -10.14 8.45 0.43
CA PHE A 75 -9.13 9.50 0.22
C PHE A 75 -9.57 10.55 -0.82
N HIS A 76 -10.82 10.54 -1.26
CA HIS A 76 -11.37 11.51 -2.22
C HIS A 76 -10.57 11.63 -3.53
N LEU A 77 -9.96 10.53 -3.99
CA LEU A 77 -9.21 10.52 -5.23
C LEU A 77 -10.16 10.62 -6.43
N ASN A 78 -9.79 11.46 -7.41
CA ASN A 78 -10.44 11.44 -8.72
C ASN A 78 -9.77 10.37 -9.60
N TYR A 79 -10.48 9.26 -9.87
CA TYR A 79 -9.94 8.12 -10.59
C TYR A 79 -10.92 7.53 -11.59
N LYS A 80 -10.40 6.75 -12.54
CA LYS A 80 -11.19 5.94 -13.47
C LYS A 80 -11.06 4.47 -13.07
N LEU A 81 -12.21 3.83 -12.81
CA LEU A 81 -12.23 2.40 -12.50
C LEU A 81 -12.09 1.58 -13.78
N ILE A 82 -11.02 0.80 -13.93
CA ILE A 82 -10.72 0.01 -15.12
C ILE A 82 -10.25 -1.39 -14.75
N GLY A 83 -11.03 -2.39 -15.15
CA GLY A 83 -10.76 -3.82 -14.96
C GLY A 83 -11.09 -4.33 -13.56
N HIS A 84 -11.26 -5.65 -13.46
CA HIS A 84 -11.68 -6.37 -12.26
C HIS A 84 -10.64 -7.43 -11.87
N HIS A 85 -10.79 -8.00 -10.67
CA HIS A 85 -9.99 -9.14 -10.24
C HIS A 85 -10.31 -10.39 -11.07
N SER A 86 -9.31 -11.02 -11.68
CA SER A 86 -9.48 -12.13 -12.65
C SER A 86 -9.76 -13.50 -12.00
N GLY A 87 -9.95 -13.57 -10.67
CA GLY A 87 -10.23 -14.81 -9.94
C GLY A 87 -9.03 -15.74 -9.78
N LYS A 88 -9.32 -17.03 -9.45
CA LYS A 88 -8.31 -18.07 -9.20
C LYS A 88 -7.98 -18.79 -10.51
N GLY A 89 -6.73 -18.99 -10.81
CA GLY A 89 -6.29 -19.74 -12.00
C GLY A 89 -5.22 -18.98 -12.79
N LYS A 90 -4.14 -19.65 -13.12
CA LYS A 90 -2.98 -19.02 -13.80
C LYS A 90 -3.36 -18.46 -15.17
N LEU A 91 -4.07 -19.22 -16.00
CA LEU A 91 -4.51 -18.79 -17.34
C LEU A 91 -5.47 -17.60 -17.26
N ARG A 92 -6.47 -17.64 -16.34
CA ARG A 92 -7.40 -16.52 -16.14
C ARG A 92 -6.68 -15.27 -15.66
N LYS A 93 -5.66 -15.39 -14.79
CA LYS A 93 -4.85 -14.27 -14.33
C LYS A 93 -4.07 -13.64 -15.48
N VAL A 94 -3.47 -14.45 -16.35
CA VAL A 94 -2.73 -13.94 -17.53
C VAL A 94 -3.69 -13.29 -18.52
N ALA A 95 -4.78 -13.97 -18.89
CA ALA A 95 -5.80 -13.41 -19.80
C ALA A 95 -6.39 -12.11 -19.27
N GLY A 96 -6.78 -12.08 -17.98
CA GLY A 96 -7.34 -10.88 -17.34
C GLY A 96 -6.34 -9.72 -17.24
N LEU A 97 -5.06 -10.03 -17.09
CA LEU A 97 -4.00 -9.03 -17.09
C LEU A 97 -3.83 -8.40 -18.48
N CYS A 98 -3.80 -9.21 -19.55
CA CYS A 98 -3.72 -8.71 -20.93
C CYS A 98 -5.01 -7.95 -21.31
N PHE A 99 -6.18 -8.45 -20.94
CA PHE A 99 -7.45 -7.78 -21.19
C PHE A 99 -7.50 -6.41 -20.49
N ARG A 100 -7.09 -6.33 -19.21
CA ARG A 100 -7.00 -5.04 -18.52
C ARG A 100 -6.00 -4.10 -19.18
N ALA A 101 -4.88 -4.59 -19.66
CA ALA A 101 -3.92 -3.76 -20.39
C ALA A 101 -4.57 -3.13 -21.64
N LEU A 102 -5.38 -3.89 -22.40
CA LEU A 102 -6.12 -3.35 -23.53
C LEU A 102 -7.16 -2.32 -23.12
N GLN A 103 -7.87 -2.53 -22.00
CA GLN A 103 -8.83 -1.57 -21.46
C GLN A 103 -8.17 -0.23 -21.01
N LEU A 104 -6.90 -0.24 -20.66
CA LEU A 104 -6.16 0.96 -20.27
C LEU A 104 -5.72 1.81 -21.48
N ILE A 105 -5.54 1.22 -22.67
CA ILE A 105 -5.07 1.90 -23.88
C ILE A 105 -5.92 3.13 -24.28
N PRO A 106 -7.26 3.09 -24.29
CA PRO A 106 -8.07 4.27 -24.62
C PRO A 106 -7.81 5.46 -23.70
N THR A 107 -7.53 5.20 -22.41
CA THR A 107 -7.17 6.25 -21.47
C THR A 107 -5.81 6.86 -21.82
N ILE A 108 -4.81 6.04 -22.17
CA ILE A 108 -3.48 6.52 -22.56
C ILE A 108 -3.58 7.39 -23.81
N LEU A 109 -4.31 6.93 -24.84
CA LEU A 109 -4.45 7.63 -26.12
C LEU A 109 -5.14 8.98 -25.97
N ARG A 110 -6.14 9.08 -25.04
CA ARG A 110 -6.86 10.30 -24.75
C ARG A 110 -6.05 11.26 -23.90
N GLU A 111 -5.48 10.75 -22.81
CA GLU A 111 -4.79 11.58 -21.81
C GLU A 111 -3.35 11.93 -22.22
N LYS A 112 -2.72 11.13 -23.06
CA LYS A 112 -1.34 11.30 -23.54
C LYS A 112 -0.36 11.58 -22.40
N PRO A 113 -0.23 10.68 -21.41
CA PRO A 113 0.69 10.88 -20.30
C PRO A 113 2.14 10.81 -20.76
N ASP A 114 3.00 11.61 -20.16
CA ASP A 114 4.43 11.60 -20.38
C ASP A 114 5.14 10.48 -19.61
N LEU A 115 4.57 10.11 -18.45
CA LEU A 115 5.10 9.07 -17.57
C LEU A 115 3.99 8.19 -17.00
N ALA A 116 4.17 6.87 -17.05
CA ALA A 116 3.30 5.89 -16.42
C ALA A 116 3.94 5.40 -15.10
N VAL A 117 3.27 5.58 -13.98
CA VAL A 117 3.79 5.25 -12.63
C VAL A 117 2.90 4.24 -11.94
N SER A 118 3.47 3.20 -11.33
CA SER A 118 2.73 2.26 -10.50
C SER A 118 3.61 1.52 -9.50
N HIS A 119 2.96 0.92 -8.51
CA HIS A 119 3.61 -0.07 -7.65
C HIS A 119 3.48 -1.47 -8.29
N CYS A 120 4.31 -1.73 -9.30
CA CYS A 120 4.38 -2.99 -10.04
C CYS A 120 3.09 -3.44 -10.75
N SER A 121 2.28 -2.52 -11.30
CA SER A 121 1.11 -2.88 -12.11
C SER A 121 1.54 -3.44 -13.47
N ARG A 122 1.39 -4.75 -13.62
CA ARG A 122 1.76 -5.45 -14.86
C ARG A 122 0.89 -5.06 -16.05
N SER A 123 -0.40 -4.79 -15.81
CA SER A 123 -1.32 -4.34 -16.88
C SER A 123 -0.93 -2.95 -17.38
N GLN A 124 -0.53 -2.06 -16.47
CA GLN A 124 -0.01 -0.75 -16.85
C GLN A 124 1.29 -0.87 -17.64
N LEU A 125 2.20 -1.76 -17.23
CA LEU A 125 3.48 -1.97 -17.95
C LEU A 125 3.26 -2.41 -19.39
N ILE A 126 2.35 -3.36 -19.62
CA ILE A 126 2.01 -3.80 -20.99
C ILE A 126 1.41 -2.65 -21.79
N ALA A 127 0.40 -1.95 -21.23
CA ALA A 127 -0.27 -0.87 -21.92
C ALA A 127 0.67 0.29 -22.25
N SER A 128 1.52 0.70 -21.31
CA SER A 128 2.52 1.76 -21.51
C SER A 128 3.56 1.37 -22.57
N THR A 129 4.02 0.11 -22.57
CA THR A 129 4.96 -0.40 -23.58
C THR A 129 4.35 -0.38 -24.98
N LEU A 130 3.11 -0.85 -25.14
CA LEU A 130 2.40 -0.83 -26.42
C LEU A 130 2.17 0.60 -26.94
N CYS A 131 1.92 1.54 -26.05
CA CYS A 131 1.70 2.96 -26.39
C CYS A 131 3.01 3.79 -26.39
N LYS A 132 4.16 3.18 -26.17
CA LYS A 132 5.48 3.84 -26.12
C LYS A 132 5.58 4.93 -25.03
N VAL A 133 4.81 4.80 -23.95
CA VAL A 133 4.91 5.65 -22.76
C VAL A 133 5.97 5.10 -21.81
N GLN A 134 6.86 5.94 -21.34
CA GLN A 134 7.89 5.52 -20.40
C GLN A 134 7.26 5.12 -19.06
N SER A 135 7.82 4.09 -18.43
CA SER A 135 7.24 3.50 -17.21
C SER A 135 8.18 3.59 -16.01
N PHE A 136 7.63 3.99 -14.86
CA PHE A 136 8.33 4.14 -13.61
C PHE A 136 7.68 3.19 -12.58
N PHE A 137 8.36 2.11 -12.24
CA PHE A 137 7.89 1.12 -11.29
C PHE A 137 8.47 1.36 -9.91
N LEU A 138 7.60 1.32 -8.91
CA LEU A 138 7.99 1.24 -7.51
C LEU A 138 7.79 -0.20 -7.03
N GLY A 139 8.76 -0.76 -6.33
CA GLY A 139 8.69 -2.13 -5.82
C GLY A 139 9.40 -2.25 -4.47
N ASP A 140 8.86 -3.08 -3.58
CA ASP A 140 9.34 -3.25 -2.19
C ASP A 140 9.58 -4.72 -1.80
N TYR A 141 9.56 -5.63 -2.79
CA TYR A 141 9.76 -7.06 -2.56
C TYR A 141 10.51 -7.72 -3.72
N GLU A 142 11.74 -8.14 -3.47
CA GLU A 142 12.67 -8.66 -4.47
C GLU A 142 12.31 -10.05 -5.02
N PHE A 143 11.44 -10.78 -4.33
CA PHE A 143 10.99 -12.11 -4.76
C PHE A 143 9.68 -12.07 -5.55
N ALA A 144 9.15 -10.90 -5.86
CA ALA A 144 8.06 -10.77 -6.81
C ALA A 144 8.53 -11.26 -8.18
N THR A 145 7.85 -12.26 -8.76
CA THR A 145 8.23 -12.85 -10.06
C THR A 145 8.24 -11.79 -11.15
N PRO A 146 9.39 -11.47 -11.74
CA PRO A 146 9.44 -10.53 -12.86
C PRO A 146 8.77 -11.14 -14.09
N TRP A 147 8.26 -10.29 -14.98
CA TRP A 147 7.87 -10.72 -16.31
C TRP A 147 9.13 -10.87 -17.17
N VAL A 148 9.27 -12.01 -17.83
CA VAL A 148 10.51 -12.42 -18.49
C VAL A 148 10.87 -11.57 -19.72
N PHE A 149 9.92 -10.78 -20.27
CA PHE A 149 10.10 -10.12 -21.57
C PHE A 149 9.77 -8.61 -21.60
N ILE A 150 9.15 -8.04 -20.56
CA ILE A 150 8.76 -6.63 -20.53
C ILE A 150 9.29 -6.02 -19.23
N TYR A 151 10.10 -4.97 -19.36
CA TYR A 151 10.74 -4.30 -18.24
C TYR A 151 10.32 -2.82 -18.19
N PRO A 152 10.13 -2.24 -16.98
CA PRO A 152 9.90 -0.82 -16.85
C PRO A 152 11.16 -0.03 -17.27
N THR A 153 10.98 1.22 -17.68
CA THR A 153 12.11 2.12 -17.99
C THR A 153 12.91 2.41 -16.73
N TRP A 154 12.23 2.73 -15.62
CA TRP A 154 12.84 2.90 -14.30
C TRP A 154 12.22 1.95 -13.29
N HIS A 155 13.05 1.41 -12.42
CA HIS A 155 12.60 0.59 -11.31
C HIS A 155 13.18 1.14 -10.00
N MET A 156 12.35 1.73 -9.18
CA MET A 156 12.72 2.34 -7.92
C MET A 156 12.35 1.46 -6.72
N ARG A 157 13.24 1.34 -5.75
CA ARG A 157 13.10 0.45 -4.60
C ARG A 157 13.65 1.08 -3.32
N PRO A 158 13.25 0.58 -2.14
CA PRO A 158 13.95 0.87 -0.90
C PRO A 158 15.45 0.57 -1.01
N GLU A 159 16.31 1.45 -0.53
CA GLU A 159 17.76 1.25 -0.54
C GLU A 159 18.23 0.02 0.23
N VAL A 160 17.43 -0.42 1.20
CA VAL A 160 17.66 -1.63 2.00
C VAL A 160 17.60 -2.92 1.19
N ILE A 161 17.06 -2.90 -0.03
CA ILE A 161 17.04 -4.06 -0.94
C ILE A 161 18.37 -4.11 -1.70
N PRO A 162 19.21 -5.13 -1.46
CA PRO A 162 20.52 -5.24 -2.11
C PRO A 162 20.39 -5.49 -3.61
N GLU A 163 21.18 -4.83 -4.43
CA GLU A 163 21.18 -5.01 -5.89
C GLU A 163 21.44 -6.46 -6.34
N ARG A 164 22.32 -7.17 -5.63
CA ARG A 164 22.64 -8.57 -5.89
C ARG A 164 21.43 -9.52 -5.81
N THR A 165 20.35 -9.10 -5.16
CA THR A 165 19.11 -9.91 -5.05
C THR A 165 18.16 -9.69 -6.20
N LEU A 166 18.46 -8.72 -7.07
CA LEU A 166 17.60 -8.32 -8.16
C LEU A 166 17.93 -9.13 -9.43
N PRO A 167 16.91 -9.52 -10.21
CA PRO A 167 17.14 -10.10 -11.52
C PRO A 167 17.84 -9.08 -12.42
N ARG A 168 18.70 -9.56 -13.31
CA ARG A 168 19.28 -8.72 -14.36
C ARG A 168 18.15 -8.15 -15.22
N SER A 169 18.12 -6.83 -15.35
CA SER A 169 17.07 -6.10 -16.07
C SER A 169 17.69 -4.93 -16.81
N PRO A 170 17.20 -4.56 -18.01
CA PRO A 170 17.61 -3.35 -18.70
C PRO A 170 17.05 -2.07 -18.07
N SER A 171 16.20 -2.18 -17.06
CA SER A 171 15.64 -1.03 -16.34
C SER A 171 16.72 -0.23 -15.62
N ARG A 172 16.56 1.09 -15.61
CA ARG A 172 17.37 1.96 -14.76
C ARG A 172 16.91 1.82 -13.31
N ASN A 173 17.82 1.35 -12.45
CA ASN A 173 17.54 1.15 -11.05
C ASN A 173 17.72 2.45 -10.27
N LEU A 174 16.70 2.81 -9.50
CA LEU A 174 16.67 3.94 -8.57
C LEU A 174 16.40 3.44 -7.16
N LYS A 175 16.80 4.22 -6.16
CA LYS A 175 16.62 3.88 -4.76
C LYS A 175 16.02 5.06 -4.00
N TYR A 176 15.28 4.76 -2.93
CA TYR A 176 14.80 5.75 -1.97
C TYR A 176 15.09 5.29 -0.54
N PRO A 177 15.32 6.22 0.39
CA PRO A 177 15.60 5.90 1.79
C PRO A 177 14.36 5.36 2.51
N GLY A 178 14.58 4.53 3.53
CA GLY A 178 13.48 3.97 4.33
C GLY A 178 12.72 2.84 3.63
N ILE A 179 11.44 2.74 3.94
CA ILE A 179 10.53 1.73 3.40
C ILE A 179 9.29 2.39 2.78
N LYS A 180 8.48 1.64 2.05
CA LYS A 180 7.27 2.13 1.37
C LYS A 180 6.30 2.83 2.33
N GLU A 181 6.13 2.27 3.50
CA GLU A 181 5.22 2.76 4.52
C GLU A 181 5.66 4.13 5.08
N ASP A 182 6.94 4.43 5.07
CA ASP A 182 7.48 5.74 5.48
C ASP A 182 7.05 6.88 4.53
N VAL A 183 6.45 6.58 3.37
CA VAL A 183 5.90 7.58 2.45
C VAL A 183 4.63 8.23 3.00
N TYR A 184 3.75 7.46 3.65
CA TYR A 184 2.42 7.92 4.05
C TYR A 184 2.18 7.90 5.57
N VAL A 185 2.83 7.02 6.32
CA VAL A 185 2.67 6.92 7.77
C VAL A 185 3.02 8.21 8.52
N PRO A 186 4.07 8.98 8.17
CA PRO A 186 4.37 10.25 8.86
C PRO A 186 3.25 11.31 8.75
N ARG A 187 2.35 11.18 7.79
CA ARG A 187 1.20 12.08 7.60
C ARG A 187 -0.07 11.62 8.29
N PHE A 188 -0.02 10.47 8.94
CA PHE A 188 -1.16 9.90 9.65
C PHE A 188 -1.53 10.76 10.87
N VAL A 189 -2.82 11.03 11.01
CA VAL A 189 -3.41 11.74 12.15
C VAL A 189 -4.28 10.77 12.94
N PRO A 190 -3.95 10.48 14.19
CA PRO A 190 -4.73 9.56 15.01
C PRO A 190 -6.15 10.08 15.31
N ASP A 191 -7.14 9.19 15.19
CA ASP A 191 -8.51 9.41 15.61
C ASP A 191 -8.85 8.49 16.79
N PRO A 192 -9.00 9.02 18.01
CA PRO A 192 -9.29 8.21 19.19
C PRO A 192 -10.69 7.57 19.17
N SER A 193 -11.59 8.03 18.30
CA SER A 193 -12.96 7.51 18.18
C SER A 193 -12.99 6.01 17.79
N ILE A 194 -11.93 5.49 17.20
CA ILE A 194 -11.85 4.08 16.80
C ILE A 194 -12.02 3.12 17.99
N ARG A 195 -11.54 3.51 19.17
CA ARG A 195 -11.70 2.65 20.37
C ARG A 195 -13.17 2.49 20.75
N SER A 196 -13.94 3.57 20.74
CA SER A 196 -15.38 3.54 21.01
C SER A 196 -16.15 2.82 19.90
N GLN A 197 -15.79 3.03 18.63
CA GLN A 197 -16.39 2.31 17.49
C GLN A 197 -16.20 0.80 17.58
N LEU A 198 -15.09 0.35 18.17
CA LEU A 198 -14.79 -1.06 18.41
C LEU A 198 -15.31 -1.55 19.78
N GLY A 199 -15.98 -0.71 20.57
CA GLY A 199 -16.48 -1.03 21.91
C GLY A 199 -15.36 -1.37 22.91
N LEU A 200 -14.16 -0.82 22.69
CA LEU A 200 -13.00 -1.01 23.57
C LEU A 200 -13.01 0.01 24.70
N GLN A 201 -12.71 -0.46 25.90
CA GLN A 201 -12.57 0.39 27.08
C GLN A 201 -11.16 1.00 27.15
N GLU A 202 -11.02 2.11 27.88
CA GLU A 202 -9.72 2.78 27.97
C GLU A 202 -8.65 1.90 28.64
N GLN A 203 -9.05 1.11 29.62
CA GLN A 203 -8.16 0.17 30.34
C GLN A 203 -7.79 -1.09 29.56
N ASP A 204 -8.50 -1.42 28.46
CA ASP A 204 -8.22 -2.61 27.69
C ASP A 204 -6.81 -2.55 27.05
N VAL A 205 -6.07 -3.61 27.20
CA VAL A 205 -4.85 -3.85 26.39
C VAL A 205 -5.27 -4.47 25.07
N VAL A 206 -4.99 -3.77 23.99
CA VAL A 206 -5.51 -4.12 22.65
C VAL A 206 -4.42 -4.74 21.77
N VAL A 207 -4.69 -5.92 21.26
CA VAL A 207 -3.86 -6.54 20.22
C VAL A 207 -4.63 -6.61 18.91
N THR A 208 -4.04 -6.07 17.84
CA THR A 208 -4.56 -6.28 16.49
C THR A 208 -3.90 -7.48 15.85
N MET A 209 -4.73 -8.41 15.35
CA MET A 209 -4.26 -9.60 14.67
C MET A 209 -4.67 -9.65 13.20
N ARG A 210 -3.74 -10.01 12.32
CA ARG A 210 -4.01 -10.27 10.91
C ARG A 210 -3.73 -11.73 10.59
N PRO A 211 -4.73 -12.54 10.25
CA PRO A 211 -4.51 -13.94 9.88
C PRO A 211 -3.64 -14.09 8.62
N PRO A 212 -2.97 -15.22 8.43
CA PRO A 212 -2.21 -15.52 7.22
C PRO A 212 -3.08 -15.50 5.95
N ALA A 213 -2.43 -15.24 4.81
CA ALA A 213 -3.09 -15.21 3.51
C ALA A 213 -3.17 -16.63 2.93
N ARG A 214 -4.13 -17.45 3.34
CA ARG A 214 -4.30 -18.85 2.92
C ARG A 214 -4.47 -19.04 1.41
N GLU A 215 -4.92 -18.03 0.70
CA GLU A 215 -5.11 -18.07 -0.76
C GLU A 215 -3.91 -17.53 -1.56
N ALA A 216 -2.85 -17.10 -0.89
CA ALA A 216 -1.66 -16.57 -1.52
C ALA A 216 -0.71 -17.70 -1.97
N HIS A 217 0.03 -17.46 -3.07
CA HIS A 217 0.99 -18.43 -3.58
C HIS A 217 2.17 -18.71 -2.62
N TYR A 218 2.41 -17.82 -1.68
CA TYR A 218 3.45 -17.91 -0.66
C TYR A 218 2.92 -18.39 0.70
N HIS A 219 1.68 -18.92 0.74
CA HIS A 219 1.11 -19.46 1.96
C HIS A 219 1.95 -20.64 2.49
N ASN A 220 2.19 -20.64 3.81
CA ASN A 220 2.86 -21.70 4.52
C ASN A 220 1.97 -22.12 5.72
N PRO A 221 1.62 -23.42 5.85
CA PRO A 221 0.78 -23.92 6.96
C PRO A 221 1.29 -23.55 8.35
N GLN A 222 2.60 -23.48 8.55
CA GLN A 222 3.19 -23.04 9.82
C GLN A 222 2.71 -21.65 10.25
N SER A 223 2.33 -20.77 9.30
CA SER A 223 1.75 -19.47 9.66
C SER A 223 0.38 -19.61 10.31
N ASP A 224 -0.41 -20.61 9.91
CA ASP A 224 -1.72 -20.91 10.51
C ASP A 224 -1.55 -21.47 11.92
N GLU A 225 -0.62 -22.40 12.10
CA GLU A 225 -0.29 -22.99 13.41
C GLU A 225 0.17 -21.90 14.39
N LEU A 226 1.05 -20.99 13.94
CA LEU A 226 1.49 -19.85 14.74
C LEU A 226 0.34 -18.87 15.05
N PHE A 227 -0.60 -18.67 14.13
CA PHE A 227 -1.77 -17.84 14.37
C PHE A 227 -2.67 -18.45 15.46
N GLU A 228 -2.98 -19.73 15.37
CA GLU A 228 -3.79 -20.44 16.37
C GLU A 228 -3.10 -20.44 17.74
N ALA A 229 -1.82 -20.79 17.79
CA ALA A 229 -1.03 -20.73 19.02
C ALA A 229 -0.97 -19.31 19.63
N ALA A 230 -0.90 -18.26 18.79
CA ALA A 230 -0.94 -16.89 19.26
C ALA A 230 -2.31 -16.54 19.89
N VAL A 231 -3.42 -16.96 19.28
CA VAL A 231 -4.76 -16.78 19.87
C VAL A 231 -4.84 -17.48 21.22
N GLU A 232 -4.39 -18.73 21.33
CA GLU A 232 -4.39 -19.49 22.60
C GLU A 232 -3.52 -18.84 23.68
N PHE A 233 -2.36 -18.33 23.28
CA PHE A 233 -1.46 -17.57 24.18
C PHE A 233 -2.13 -16.32 24.74
N LEU A 234 -2.82 -15.55 23.88
CA LEU A 234 -3.49 -14.29 24.26
C LEU A 234 -4.76 -14.53 25.07
N CYS A 235 -5.48 -15.62 24.83
CA CYS A 235 -6.71 -15.96 25.55
C CYS A 235 -6.50 -16.19 27.05
N LYS A 236 -5.30 -16.62 27.45
CA LYS A 236 -4.93 -16.86 28.86
C LYS A 236 -4.81 -15.57 29.68
N ARG A 237 -4.92 -14.40 29.06
CA ARG A 237 -4.77 -13.08 29.70
C ARG A 237 -6.08 -12.31 29.65
N PRO A 238 -6.79 -12.15 30.76
CA PRO A 238 -8.13 -11.55 30.79
C PRO A 238 -8.14 -10.07 30.35
N GLU A 239 -7.06 -9.34 30.61
CA GLU A 239 -6.91 -7.91 30.30
C GLU A 239 -6.78 -7.62 28.79
N LEU A 240 -6.39 -8.61 27.99
CA LEU A 240 -6.20 -8.43 26.55
C LEU A 240 -7.52 -8.51 25.80
N LYS A 241 -7.70 -7.61 24.84
CA LYS A 241 -8.75 -7.63 23.81
C LYS A 241 -8.13 -7.83 22.44
N ILE A 242 -8.67 -8.78 21.68
CA ILE A 242 -8.17 -9.16 20.37
C ILE A 242 -9.06 -8.55 19.29
N VAL A 243 -8.52 -7.67 18.47
CA VAL A 243 -9.19 -7.19 17.26
C VAL A 243 -8.60 -7.92 16.05
N VAL A 244 -9.41 -8.74 15.39
CA VAL A 244 -8.95 -9.53 14.23
C VAL A 244 -9.43 -8.89 12.94
N LEU A 245 -8.54 -8.76 11.96
CA LEU A 245 -8.84 -8.25 10.62
C LEU A 245 -8.77 -9.40 9.60
N PRO A 246 -9.86 -10.11 9.32
CA PRO A 246 -9.89 -11.11 8.27
C PRO A 246 -9.71 -10.47 6.89
N ARG A 247 -9.27 -11.25 5.91
CA ARG A 247 -9.07 -10.79 4.53
C ARG A 247 -10.34 -10.84 3.68
N ASN A 248 -11.27 -11.69 4.07
CA ASN A 248 -12.54 -11.90 3.40
C ASN A 248 -13.54 -12.56 4.35
N GLU A 249 -14.81 -12.61 3.95
CA GLU A 249 -15.88 -13.18 4.77
C GLU A 249 -15.68 -14.67 5.10
N LYS A 250 -15.12 -15.45 4.16
CA LYS A 250 -14.79 -16.86 4.42
C LYS A 250 -13.84 -17.03 5.60
N GLN A 251 -12.83 -16.15 5.72
CA GLN A 251 -11.90 -16.17 6.84
C GLN A 251 -12.57 -15.65 8.12
N ALA A 252 -13.49 -14.69 8.02
CA ALA A 252 -14.27 -14.21 9.16
C ALA A 252 -15.18 -15.30 9.73
N MET A 253 -15.87 -16.05 8.87
CA MET A 253 -16.68 -17.20 9.28
C MET A 253 -15.83 -18.28 9.97
N TRP A 254 -14.70 -18.65 9.35
CA TRP A 254 -13.77 -19.61 9.95
C TRP A 254 -13.31 -19.21 11.34
N LEU A 255 -13.02 -17.93 11.58
CA LEU A 255 -12.62 -17.41 12.89
C LEU A 255 -13.75 -17.57 13.91
N ARG A 256 -14.98 -17.22 13.55
CA ARG A 256 -16.16 -17.33 14.44
C ARG A 256 -16.47 -18.78 14.78
N ASP A 257 -16.38 -19.68 13.81
CA ASP A 257 -16.61 -21.13 14.00
C ASP A 257 -15.52 -21.76 14.87
N ARG A 258 -14.29 -21.29 14.76
CA ARG A 258 -13.13 -21.86 15.48
C ARG A 258 -13.07 -21.41 16.94
N TRP A 259 -13.51 -20.17 17.25
CA TRP A 259 -13.45 -19.59 18.60
C TRP A 259 -14.77 -18.89 19.00
N PRO A 260 -15.91 -19.58 18.99
CA PRO A 260 -17.21 -18.93 19.23
C PRO A 260 -17.30 -18.29 20.63
N GLU A 261 -16.69 -18.88 21.64
CA GLU A 261 -16.68 -18.37 23.02
C GLU A 261 -15.92 -17.03 23.13
N LEU A 262 -14.85 -16.83 22.35
CA LEU A 262 -14.08 -15.58 22.37
C LEU A 262 -14.85 -14.42 21.75
N PHE A 263 -15.72 -14.72 20.81
CA PHE A 263 -16.62 -13.71 20.24
C PHE A 263 -17.79 -13.40 21.17
N SER A 264 -18.41 -14.43 21.74
CA SER A 264 -19.58 -14.25 22.63
C SER A 264 -19.26 -13.50 23.93
N ASN A 265 -18.06 -13.71 24.50
CA ASN A 265 -17.62 -13.04 25.71
C ASN A 265 -16.90 -11.67 25.42
N GLY A 266 -16.83 -11.27 24.16
CA GLY A 266 -16.22 -10.01 23.73
C GLY A 266 -14.69 -9.93 23.87
N LYS A 267 -14.01 -11.06 24.06
CA LYS A 267 -12.54 -11.16 24.08
C LYS A 267 -11.94 -10.94 22.70
N MET A 268 -12.60 -11.47 21.65
CA MET A 268 -12.22 -11.33 20.27
C MET A 268 -13.31 -10.58 19.50
N ARG A 269 -12.91 -9.66 18.62
CA ARG A 269 -13.81 -8.86 17.79
C ARG A 269 -13.30 -8.76 16.36
N ILE A 270 -14.23 -8.76 15.41
CA ILE A 270 -14.00 -8.38 14.01
C ILE A 270 -14.76 -7.07 13.81
N PRO A 271 -14.13 -6.00 13.31
CA PRO A 271 -14.83 -4.76 13.00
C PRO A 271 -16.00 -5.02 12.02
N GLU A 272 -17.16 -4.48 12.30
CA GLU A 272 -18.36 -4.62 11.46
C GLU A 272 -18.26 -3.82 10.15
N LYS A 273 -17.51 -2.72 10.20
CA LYS A 273 -17.26 -1.84 9.06
C LYS A 273 -15.78 -1.82 8.72
N VAL A 274 -15.46 -1.37 7.52
CA VAL A 274 -14.08 -1.08 7.13
C VAL A 274 -13.54 0.00 8.07
N VAL A 275 -12.41 -0.29 8.69
CA VAL A 275 -11.70 0.62 9.60
C VAL A 275 -10.41 1.11 8.96
N ASP A 276 -9.98 2.30 9.33
CA ASP A 276 -8.65 2.78 9.00
C ASP A 276 -7.60 1.89 9.68
N GLY A 277 -6.81 1.18 8.87
CA GLY A 277 -5.80 0.23 9.35
C GLY A 277 -4.70 0.89 10.16
N LEU A 278 -4.24 2.08 9.76
CA LEU A 278 -3.23 2.83 10.51
C LEU A 278 -3.75 3.26 11.87
N ASN A 279 -5.01 3.72 11.90
CA ASN A 279 -5.64 4.16 13.14
C ASN A 279 -5.85 2.98 14.11
N LEU A 280 -6.26 1.82 13.60
CA LEU A 280 -6.38 0.61 14.40
C LEU A 280 -5.02 0.18 14.97
N ILE A 281 -3.97 0.14 14.14
CA ILE A 281 -2.61 -0.19 14.57
C ILE A 281 -2.13 0.80 15.63
N TRP A 282 -2.34 2.10 15.42
CA TRP A 282 -1.93 3.14 16.37
C TRP A 282 -2.58 2.97 17.74
N HIS A 283 -3.85 2.62 17.76
CA HIS A 283 -4.61 2.41 19.00
C HIS A 283 -4.48 1.01 19.60
N SER A 284 -3.69 0.13 18.98
CA SER A 284 -3.27 -1.15 19.54
C SER A 284 -2.03 -1.00 20.43
N ASP A 285 -1.88 -1.88 21.39
CA ASP A 285 -0.69 -1.94 22.23
C ASP A 285 0.42 -2.75 21.55
N PHE A 286 0.03 -3.75 20.75
CA PHE A 286 0.92 -4.46 19.83
C PHE A 286 0.14 -5.12 18.69
N VAL A 287 0.86 -5.62 17.69
CA VAL A 287 0.31 -6.26 16.49
C VAL A 287 0.91 -7.64 16.31
N ILE A 288 0.08 -8.64 15.96
CA ILE A 288 0.53 -9.96 15.48
C ILE A 288 -0.01 -10.17 14.08
N SER A 289 0.85 -10.29 13.08
CA SER A 289 0.37 -10.30 11.71
C SER A 289 1.07 -11.31 10.80
N GLY A 290 0.27 -12.04 10.00
CA GLY A 290 0.71 -12.85 8.86
C GLY A 290 0.75 -12.07 7.53
N GLY A 291 0.76 -10.73 7.57
CA GLY A 291 0.73 -9.87 6.38
C GLY A 291 1.83 -8.82 6.37
N GLY A 292 2.63 -8.77 5.30
CA GLY A 292 3.79 -7.86 5.20
C GLY A 292 3.43 -6.38 5.36
N THR A 293 2.38 -5.88 4.71
CA THR A 293 2.00 -4.46 4.81
C THR A 293 1.68 -4.04 6.24
N MET A 294 0.83 -4.78 6.96
CA MET A 294 0.48 -4.45 8.33
C MET A 294 1.70 -4.50 9.28
N ASN A 295 2.60 -5.46 9.07
CA ASN A 295 3.85 -5.53 9.83
C ASN A 295 4.69 -4.26 9.65
N ARG A 296 4.82 -3.78 8.42
CA ARG A 296 5.61 -2.59 8.07
C ARG A 296 4.94 -1.30 8.49
N GLU A 297 3.62 -1.20 8.38
CA GLU A 297 2.84 -0.09 8.92
C GLU A 297 3.00 0.04 10.44
N ALA A 298 2.88 -1.07 11.17
CA ALA A 298 3.11 -1.09 12.62
C ALA A 298 4.55 -0.70 12.97
N ALA A 299 5.54 -1.21 12.23
CA ALA A 299 6.93 -0.84 12.40
C ALA A 299 7.19 0.65 12.12
N SER A 300 6.56 1.24 11.09
CA SER A 300 6.65 2.67 10.79
C SER A 300 5.96 3.54 11.84
N LEU A 301 4.88 3.07 12.45
CA LEU A 301 4.20 3.72 13.56
C LEU A 301 4.91 3.52 14.92
N ASN A 302 6.03 2.79 14.98
CA ASN A 302 6.70 2.38 16.21
C ASN A 302 5.76 1.64 17.19
N VAL A 303 4.82 0.85 16.64
CA VAL A 303 3.97 -0.06 17.40
C VAL A 303 4.66 -1.42 17.45
N PRO A 304 4.84 -2.04 18.63
CA PRO A 304 5.41 -3.38 18.75
C PRO A 304 4.72 -4.36 17.81
N VAL A 305 5.48 -5.04 16.97
CA VAL A 305 4.90 -5.94 15.96
C VAL A 305 5.64 -7.26 15.87
N TYR A 306 4.85 -8.32 15.84
CA TYR A 306 5.28 -9.71 15.84
C TYR A 306 4.78 -10.39 14.56
N SER A 307 5.70 -10.80 13.70
CA SER A 307 5.37 -11.41 12.41
C SER A 307 5.28 -12.92 12.53
N ILE A 308 4.12 -13.46 12.18
CA ILE A 308 3.89 -14.90 11.99
C ILE A 308 3.98 -15.31 10.51
N PHE A 309 4.49 -14.43 9.64
CA PHE A 309 4.69 -14.74 8.23
C PHE A 309 5.82 -15.76 8.05
N ARG A 310 5.51 -16.87 7.38
CA ARG A 310 6.44 -18.02 7.15
C ARG A 310 6.78 -18.21 5.67
N GLY A 311 6.42 -17.27 4.81
CA GLY A 311 6.89 -17.24 3.43
C GLY A 311 8.35 -16.77 3.34
N LYS A 312 8.81 -16.48 2.14
CA LYS A 312 10.17 -15.98 1.91
C LYS A 312 10.29 -14.54 2.45
N ILE A 313 11.11 -14.37 3.49
CA ILE A 313 11.30 -13.07 4.14
C ILE A 313 12.12 -12.16 3.22
N GLY A 314 11.55 -11.01 2.85
CA GLY A 314 12.21 -10.01 2.02
C GLY A 314 13.22 -9.15 2.78
N ALA A 315 14.07 -8.44 2.04
CA ALA A 315 15.12 -7.58 2.60
C ALA A 315 14.56 -6.47 3.51
N VAL A 316 13.37 -5.94 3.19
CA VAL A 316 12.70 -4.93 4.03
C VAL A 316 12.36 -5.50 5.40
N ASP A 317 11.74 -6.69 5.45
CA ASP A 317 11.37 -7.32 6.73
C ASP A 317 12.61 -7.77 7.53
N GLN A 318 13.67 -8.22 6.83
CA GLN A 318 14.97 -8.51 7.45
C GLN A 318 15.61 -7.26 8.06
N TYR A 319 15.55 -6.14 7.35
CA TYR A 319 16.04 -4.85 7.85
C TYR A 319 15.28 -4.41 9.10
N LEU A 320 13.94 -4.45 9.06
CA LEU A 320 13.10 -4.11 10.21
C LEU A 320 13.38 -5.02 11.41
N SER A 321 13.62 -6.30 11.17
CA SER A 321 13.97 -7.26 12.23
C SER A 321 15.34 -6.95 12.83
N LYS A 322 16.35 -6.65 12.01
CA LYS A 322 17.70 -6.30 12.47
C LYS A 322 17.75 -4.99 13.27
N THR A 323 16.87 -4.04 12.93
CA THR A 323 16.75 -2.76 13.63
C THR A 323 15.81 -2.80 14.83
N GLY A 324 15.29 -3.97 15.19
CA GLY A 324 14.39 -4.14 16.35
C GLY A 324 12.96 -3.62 16.13
N ARG A 325 12.62 -3.16 14.92
CA ARG A 325 11.30 -2.62 14.58
C ARG A 325 10.26 -3.71 14.25
N LEU A 326 10.68 -4.95 14.08
CA LEU A 326 9.86 -6.10 13.78
C LEU A 326 10.44 -7.35 14.43
N VAL A 327 9.64 -8.12 15.15
CA VAL A 327 10.05 -9.40 15.73
C VAL A 327 9.51 -10.53 14.87
N LEU A 328 10.41 -11.40 14.35
CA LEU A 328 10.04 -12.58 13.61
C LEU A 328 9.79 -13.74 14.58
N LEU A 329 8.58 -14.31 14.55
CA LEU A 329 8.21 -15.50 15.31
C LEU A 329 8.39 -16.73 14.44
N HIS A 330 9.17 -17.69 14.93
CA HIS A 330 9.51 -18.89 14.17
C HIS A 330 8.74 -20.14 14.64
N ASN A 331 8.38 -20.20 15.91
CA ASN A 331 7.70 -21.32 16.53
C ASN A 331 6.81 -20.85 17.71
N ALA A 332 6.09 -21.77 18.34
CA ALA A 332 5.21 -21.46 19.46
C ALA A 332 5.96 -21.01 20.74
N GLU A 333 7.20 -21.41 20.92
CA GLU A 333 8.04 -20.98 22.06
C GLU A 333 8.37 -19.49 21.96
N ASP A 334 8.58 -18.97 20.75
CA ASP A 334 8.80 -17.55 20.48
C ASP A 334 7.63 -16.67 20.97
N LEU A 335 6.40 -17.20 21.00
CA LEU A 335 5.24 -16.46 21.52
C LEU A 335 5.38 -16.17 23.02
N GLN A 336 5.96 -17.09 23.76
CA GLN A 336 6.13 -16.96 25.21
C GLN A 336 7.37 -16.13 25.57
N THR A 337 8.43 -16.25 24.78
CA THR A 337 9.74 -15.65 25.09
C THR A 337 9.94 -14.27 24.48
N LYS A 338 9.29 -13.98 23.33
CA LYS A 338 9.51 -12.72 22.58
C LYS A 338 8.35 -11.73 22.68
N ILE A 339 7.10 -12.20 22.87
CA ILE A 339 5.96 -11.28 22.98
C ILE A 339 5.94 -10.67 24.37
N LEU A 340 5.92 -9.36 24.42
CA LEU A 340 5.73 -8.57 25.64
C LEU A 340 4.25 -8.10 25.67
N PRO A 341 3.34 -8.88 26.27
CA PRO A 341 1.92 -8.57 26.25
C PRO A 341 1.59 -7.57 27.36
N GLY A 342 1.62 -6.32 27.03
CA GLY A 342 1.34 -5.26 27.98
C GLY A 342 0.87 -3.98 27.30
N ARG A 343 0.42 -3.03 28.11
CA ARG A 343 0.06 -1.71 27.63
C ARG A 343 1.34 -0.96 27.24
N ARG A 344 1.34 -0.42 26.02
CA ARG A 344 2.44 0.45 25.58
C ARG A 344 2.22 1.90 25.98
N GLU A 345 3.28 2.62 26.25
CA GLU A 345 3.24 4.07 26.26
C GLU A 345 3.03 4.57 24.82
N ARG A 346 1.95 5.34 24.62
CA ARG A 346 1.61 5.86 23.30
C ARG A 346 1.99 7.32 23.26
N PRO A 347 2.87 7.76 22.33
CA PRO A 347 3.13 9.18 22.14
C PRO A 347 1.86 9.87 21.65
N SER A 348 1.76 11.19 21.87
CA SER A 348 0.58 11.98 21.48
C SER A 348 0.41 12.06 19.97
N ARG A 349 1.50 11.92 19.20
CA ARG A 349 1.52 11.95 17.73
C ARG A 349 2.51 10.90 17.19
N PRO A 350 2.27 10.38 15.96
CA PRO A 350 3.33 9.74 15.19
C PRO A 350 4.49 10.71 14.95
N GLN A 351 5.62 10.21 14.45
CA GLN A 351 6.79 11.06 14.15
C GLN A 351 6.42 12.23 13.23
N ASP A 352 7.19 13.34 13.33
CA ASP A 352 7.00 14.55 12.53
C ASP A 352 6.77 14.23 11.06
N GLY A 353 5.78 14.92 10.45
CA GLY A 353 5.21 14.62 9.13
C GLY A 353 6.16 14.73 7.93
N HIS A 354 7.49 14.82 8.15
CA HIS A 354 8.48 14.83 7.08
C HIS A 354 8.87 13.41 6.67
N SER A 355 8.73 13.10 5.38
CA SER A 355 9.11 11.81 4.80
C SER A 355 10.23 11.98 3.77
N ALA A 356 11.44 11.58 4.14
CA ALA A 356 12.56 11.52 3.21
C ALA A 356 12.28 10.56 2.03
N ALA A 357 11.53 9.48 2.26
CA ALA A 357 11.09 8.56 1.22
C ALA A 357 10.19 9.25 0.21
N LEU A 358 9.16 9.99 0.66
CA LEU A 358 8.26 10.75 -0.22
C LEU A 358 9.02 11.78 -1.04
N SER A 359 9.86 12.60 -0.39
CA SER A 359 10.66 13.62 -1.07
C SER A 359 11.55 13.02 -2.16
N SER A 360 12.30 11.96 -1.82
CA SER A 360 13.19 11.28 -2.77
C SER A 360 12.43 10.68 -3.96
N ILE A 361 11.28 10.04 -3.72
CA ILE A 361 10.46 9.45 -4.78
C ILE A 361 9.96 10.53 -5.75
N VAL A 362 9.39 11.61 -5.22
CA VAL A 362 8.84 12.69 -6.03
C VAL A 362 9.94 13.43 -6.79
N GLU A 363 11.06 13.75 -6.17
CA GLU A 363 12.22 14.39 -6.81
C GLU A 363 12.76 13.57 -7.98
N GLN A 364 12.88 12.24 -7.81
CA GLN A 364 13.37 11.39 -8.90
C GLN A 364 12.34 11.25 -10.03
N MET A 365 11.03 11.26 -9.74
CA MET A 365 10.00 11.33 -10.77
C MET A 365 10.09 12.63 -11.57
N VAL A 366 10.22 13.77 -10.88
CA VAL A 366 10.37 15.10 -11.51
C VAL A 366 11.64 15.16 -12.37
N ALA A 367 12.80 14.77 -11.83
CA ALA A 367 14.05 14.72 -12.57
C ALA A 367 13.97 13.83 -13.83
N THR A 368 13.22 12.72 -13.72
CA THR A 368 12.93 11.84 -14.86
C THR A 368 12.14 12.57 -15.95
N MET A 369 11.10 13.32 -15.58
CA MET A 369 10.27 14.11 -16.50
C MET A 369 11.08 15.20 -17.19
N GLU A 370 11.86 15.97 -16.42
CA GLU A 370 12.70 17.06 -16.94
C GLU A 370 13.75 16.56 -17.92
N SER A 371 14.38 15.43 -17.61
CA SER A 371 15.38 14.82 -18.51
C SER A 371 14.81 14.35 -19.86
N GLN A 372 13.51 14.08 -19.92
CA GLN A 372 12.81 13.73 -21.16
C GLN A 372 12.55 14.99 -22.01
N HIS A 373 12.11 16.09 -21.41
CA HIS A 373 11.84 17.34 -22.11
C HIS A 373 13.11 17.92 -22.78
N VAL A 374 14.25 17.82 -22.10
CA VAL A 374 15.55 18.24 -22.68
C VAL A 374 15.94 17.41 -23.90
N ARG A 375 15.66 16.09 -23.89
CA ARG A 375 15.96 15.22 -25.04
C ARG A 375 15.04 15.45 -26.23
N SER A 376 13.75 15.68 -25.99
CA SER A 376 12.79 15.96 -27.07
C SER A 376 13.02 17.35 -27.69
N GLY A 377 13.29 18.39 -26.90
CA GLY A 377 13.63 19.72 -27.40
C GLY A 377 14.96 19.80 -28.15
N GLY A 378 15.97 19.00 -27.73
CA GLY A 378 17.26 18.91 -28.43
C GLY A 378 17.17 18.23 -29.80
N MET A 379 16.18 17.35 -30.00
CA MET A 379 15.97 16.66 -31.28
C MET A 379 15.19 17.51 -32.29
N GLU A 380 14.31 18.41 -31.84
CA GLU A 380 13.62 19.38 -32.70
C GLU A 380 14.59 20.45 -33.25
N VAL A 381 15.49 20.95 -32.43
CA VAL A 381 16.51 21.94 -32.85
C VAL A 381 17.53 21.32 -33.83
N ALA A 382 17.82 20.05 -33.77
CA ALA A 382 18.71 19.37 -34.68
C ALA A 382 18.06 19.09 -36.06
N THR A 383 16.73 18.92 -36.11
CA THR A 383 16.00 18.73 -37.37
C THR A 383 15.78 20.03 -38.14
N GLU A 384 15.62 21.18 -37.47
CA GLU A 384 15.51 22.49 -38.12
C GLU A 384 16.82 22.99 -38.70
N ARG A 385 17.97 22.60 -38.14
CA ARG A 385 19.28 22.96 -38.70
C ARG A 385 19.71 22.12 -39.91
N GLY A 386 19.03 21.02 -40.17
CA GLY A 386 19.31 20.11 -41.30
C GLY A 386 18.61 20.47 -42.63
N THR A 387 17.67 21.42 -42.63
CA THR A 387 16.85 21.81 -43.80
C THR A 387 17.23 23.12 -44.45
N VAL A 388 18.28 23.84 -44.00
CA VAL A 388 18.81 25.05 -44.61
C VAL A 388 20.21 24.71 -45.19
N GLY A 389 20.22 24.00 -46.27
CA GLY A 389 21.48 23.67 -46.95
C GLY A 389 21.32 22.65 -48.09
N ARG A 390 20.53 22.99 -49.09
CA ARG A 390 20.65 22.50 -50.48
C ARG A 390 20.01 23.48 -51.44
#